data_a723b9ce52bc177bf529d29b668d486a
#
_entry.id   a723b9ce52bc177bf529d29b668d486a
#
_cell.length_a   1.000
_cell.length_b   1.000
_cell.length_c   1.000
_cell.angle_alpha   90.00
_cell.angle_beta   90.00
_cell.angle_gamma   90.00
#
_symmetry.space_group_name_H-M   'P 1'
#
loop_
_entity.id
_entity.type
_entity.pdbx_description
1 polymer ?
#
loop_
_entity_poly.entity_id
_entity_poly.type
_entity_poly.pdbx_seq_one_letter_code
_entity_poly.pdbx_strand_id
1 'polypeptide(L)'
;LTITSFAEFGLAAPLTAALERAGFHTPTPIQAQAIRPQLEGRDILGLAQTGTGKTAAFGLPILHQILALPGRPAPKTCRALILAPTRELAVQIEDHLRRFAGGARITTALVLGGVSRNAQIRQLSRGVDIVIATPGRLTDLVGDRHLRLDEARWVVLDEADRMLDMGFIREVRKLVGALHPRRQSALFSATMPPEVAGLAESLLSNPVRVEVAPRGETIDRIGQSVELVATAEKRGRLAAILSTPEASRVIVFARTKRGADRVAENLAKDGIVAEAIHGNKAQNARNRALDAFRSGRVRVLVATDIAARGIDVTGISHVINYDLPDEAESYVHRIGRTGRNGAGGQAITLCAPDERQKLRAVEKLTRQRLAPGGDAPRPAQREPAFHAEAGEGAKRGGGPRSNAPGGRRRRARRFAAA
;
A
#
# COMPACT_ATOMS: atom_id res chain seq x y z
N LEU A 1 -23.60 -11.64 -0.96
CA LEU A 1 -23.44 -11.65 -2.43
C LEU A 1 -22.01 -11.23 -2.74
N THR A 2 -21.24 -12.12 -3.36
CA THR A 2 -19.87 -11.82 -3.77
C THR A 2 -19.94 -11.08 -5.11
N ILE A 3 -19.56 -9.80 -5.13
CA ILE A 3 -19.50 -8.99 -6.36
C ILE A 3 -18.32 -9.50 -7.21
N THR A 4 -18.61 -9.91 -8.42
CA THR A 4 -17.64 -10.51 -9.35
C THR A 4 -17.29 -9.61 -10.53
N SER A 5 -18.11 -8.58 -10.78
CA SER A 5 -17.93 -7.63 -11.88
C SER A 5 -18.13 -6.18 -11.43
N PHE A 6 -17.39 -5.24 -12.04
CA PHE A 6 -17.61 -3.80 -11.84
C PHE A 6 -18.98 -3.33 -12.31
N ALA A 7 -19.63 -4.02 -13.26
CA ALA A 7 -20.97 -3.69 -13.72
C ALA A 7 -22.04 -3.79 -12.61
N GLU A 8 -21.82 -4.67 -11.62
CA GLU A 8 -22.74 -4.89 -10.49
C GLU A 8 -22.80 -3.71 -9.49
N PHE A 9 -21.87 -2.77 -9.56
CA PHE A 9 -21.87 -1.60 -8.68
C PHE A 9 -22.83 -0.50 -9.13
N GLY A 10 -23.31 -0.53 -10.38
CA GLY A 10 -24.18 0.54 -10.93
C GLY A 10 -23.45 1.87 -11.10
N LEU A 11 -22.16 1.85 -11.43
CA LEU A 11 -21.37 3.04 -11.67
C LEU A 11 -21.89 3.80 -12.90
N ALA A 12 -21.64 5.13 -12.97
CA ALA A 12 -21.97 5.95 -14.12
C ALA A 12 -21.33 5.38 -15.41
N ALA A 13 -22.07 5.36 -16.51
CA ALA A 13 -21.67 4.76 -17.78
C ALA A 13 -20.26 5.16 -18.28
N PRO A 14 -19.81 6.44 -18.17
CA PRO A 14 -18.44 6.80 -18.55
C PRO A 14 -17.37 6.06 -17.76
N LEU A 15 -17.63 5.77 -16.47
CA LEU A 15 -16.68 5.07 -15.60
C LEU A 15 -16.61 3.58 -15.96
N THR A 16 -17.77 2.94 -16.16
CA THR A 16 -17.83 1.53 -16.56
C THR A 16 -17.12 1.30 -17.90
N ALA A 17 -17.40 2.15 -18.89
CA ALA A 17 -16.73 2.09 -20.18
C ALA A 17 -15.20 2.34 -20.09
N ALA A 18 -14.75 3.20 -19.15
CA ALA A 18 -13.33 3.44 -18.93
C ALA A 18 -12.65 2.24 -18.30
N LEU A 19 -13.30 1.57 -17.34
CA LEU A 19 -12.80 0.35 -16.69
C LEU A 19 -12.64 -0.78 -17.71
N GLU A 20 -13.64 -1.01 -18.54
CA GLU A 20 -13.59 -2.02 -19.60
C GLU A 20 -12.44 -1.79 -20.57
N ARG A 21 -12.29 -0.56 -21.11
CA ARG A 21 -11.17 -0.18 -21.98
C ARG A 21 -9.81 -0.35 -21.31
N ALA A 22 -9.74 -0.18 -20.01
CA ALA A 22 -8.51 -0.34 -19.24
C ALA A 22 -8.25 -1.78 -18.79
N GLY A 23 -9.14 -2.75 -19.15
CA GLY A 23 -9.01 -4.16 -18.78
C GLY A 23 -9.36 -4.49 -17.33
N PHE A 24 -10.11 -3.62 -16.65
CA PHE A 24 -10.59 -3.87 -15.30
C PHE A 24 -11.95 -4.59 -15.36
N HIS A 25 -11.95 -5.89 -15.21
CA HIS A 25 -13.17 -6.72 -15.28
C HIS A 25 -13.63 -7.15 -13.90
N THR A 26 -12.72 -7.68 -13.08
CA THR A 26 -13.03 -8.24 -11.76
C THR A 26 -12.50 -7.31 -10.65
N PRO A 27 -13.35 -6.91 -9.69
CA PRO A 27 -12.90 -6.11 -8.56
C PRO A 27 -12.00 -6.91 -7.62
N THR A 28 -10.98 -6.26 -7.09
CA THR A 28 -10.15 -6.83 -6.03
C THR A 28 -10.95 -6.92 -4.72
N PRO A 29 -10.51 -7.73 -3.72
CA PRO A 29 -11.24 -7.87 -2.46
C PRO A 29 -11.54 -6.54 -1.75
N ILE A 30 -10.60 -5.57 -1.75
CA ILE A 30 -10.83 -4.25 -1.15
C ILE A 30 -11.87 -3.46 -1.94
N GLN A 31 -11.87 -3.56 -3.26
CA GLN A 31 -12.83 -2.88 -4.13
C GLN A 31 -14.23 -3.47 -3.96
N ALA A 32 -14.35 -4.80 -3.96
CA ALA A 32 -15.62 -5.51 -3.79
C ALA A 32 -16.32 -5.14 -2.48
N GLN A 33 -15.56 -4.95 -1.41
CA GLN A 33 -16.10 -4.65 -0.08
C GLN A 33 -16.29 -3.14 0.18
N ALA A 34 -15.46 -2.26 -0.42
CA ALA A 34 -15.47 -0.83 -0.09
C ALA A 34 -16.32 0.03 -1.06
N ILE A 35 -16.49 -0.36 -2.33
CA ILE A 35 -17.17 0.50 -3.32
C ILE A 35 -18.65 0.68 -2.97
N ARG A 36 -19.40 -0.41 -2.76
CA ARG A 36 -20.84 -0.34 -2.51
C ARG A 36 -21.19 0.47 -1.27
N PRO A 37 -20.60 0.24 -0.07
CA PRO A 37 -20.87 1.09 1.09
C PRO A 37 -20.60 2.57 0.86
N GLN A 38 -19.55 2.92 0.09
CA GLN A 38 -19.29 4.33 -0.24
C GLN A 38 -20.32 4.93 -1.18
N LEU A 39 -20.85 4.17 -2.14
CA LEU A 39 -21.98 4.62 -2.97
C LEU A 39 -23.26 4.85 -2.14
N GLU A 40 -23.42 4.13 -1.04
CA GLU A 40 -24.50 4.26 -0.05
C GLU A 40 -24.23 5.39 0.99
N GLY A 41 -23.13 6.15 0.83
CA GLY A 41 -22.79 7.28 1.71
C GLY A 41 -22.14 6.89 3.04
N ARG A 42 -21.69 5.63 3.22
CA ARG A 42 -21.03 5.17 4.46
C ARG A 42 -19.56 5.53 4.47
N ASP A 43 -19.06 5.84 5.65
CA ASP A 43 -17.61 6.00 5.88
C ASP A 43 -16.90 4.65 5.83
N ILE A 44 -15.62 4.66 5.44
CA ILE A 44 -14.80 3.45 5.31
C ILE A 44 -13.54 3.53 6.17
N LEU A 45 -13.28 2.46 6.90
CA LEU A 45 -11.98 2.14 7.47
C LEU A 45 -11.41 0.95 6.71
N GLY A 46 -10.49 1.20 5.78
CA GLY A 46 -9.89 0.19 4.92
C GLY A 46 -8.50 -0.24 5.39
N LEU A 47 -8.35 -1.47 5.87
CA LEU A 47 -7.04 -2.04 6.22
C LEU A 47 -6.55 -2.90 5.06
N ALA A 48 -5.61 -2.35 4.29
CA ALA A 48 -5.08 -3.03 3.11
C ALA A 48 -3.70 -2.48 2.71
N GLN A 49 -2.83 -3.37 2.26
CA GLN A 49 -1.48 -3.02 1.79
C GLN A 49 -1.50 -2.21 0.48
N THR A 50 -0.37 -1.61 0.12
CA THR A 50 -0.17 -0.95 -1.18
C THR A 50 -0.28 -1.99 -2.31
N GLY A 51 -0.90 -1.62 -3.45
CA GLY A 51 -1.07 -2.52 -4.59
C GLY A 51 -2.30 -3.42 -4.55
N THR A 52 -3.16 -3.30 -3.53
CA THR A 52 -4.43 -4.04 -3.43
C THR A 52 -5.57 -3.43 -4.25
N GLY A 53 -5.35 -2.26 -4.86
CA GLY A 53 -6.37 -1.56 -5.65
C GLY A 53 -7.18 -0.50 -4.88
N LYS A 54 -6.67 0.01 -3.75
CA LYS A 54 -7.32 1.04 -2.91
C LYS A 54 -7.76 2.27 -3.71
N THR A 55 -6.94 2.73 -4.66
CA THR A 55 -7.26 3.93 -5.46
C THR A 55 -8.58 3.80 -6.20
N ALA A 56 -8.87 2.65 -6.80
CA ALA A 56 -10.17 2.41 -7.43
C ALA A 56 -11.27 2.23 -6.38
N ALA A 57 -10.96 1.64 -5.22
CA ALA A 57 -11.94 1.43 -4.15
C ALA A 57 -12.53 2.74 -3.63
N PHE A 58 -11.75 3.82 -3.51
CA PHE A 58 -12.26 5.13 -3.13
C PHE A 58 -12.54 6.06 -4.30
N GLY A 59 -11.76 5.95 -5.38
CA GLY A 59 -11.85 6.86 -6.51
C GLY A 59 -13.12 6.69 -7.33
N LEU A 60 -13.54 5.45 -7.60
CA LEU A 60 -14.74 5.18 -8.40
C LEU A 60 -16.04 5.71 -7.76
N PRO A 61 -16.30 5.50 -6.44
CA PRO A 61 -17.45 6.11 -5.78
C PRO A 61 -17.43 7.63 -5.82
N ILE A 62 -16.27 8.26 -5.58
CA ILE A 62 -16.13 9.72 -5.62
C ILE A 62 -16.41 10.26 -7.03
N LEU A 63 -15.83 9.64 -8.06
CA LEU A 63 -16.07 10.04 -9.45
C LEU A 63 -17.54 9.88 -9.83
N HIS A 64 -18.18 8.75 -9.45
CA HIS A 64 -19.60 8.51 -9.68
C HIS A 64 -20.48 9.60 -9.06
N GLN A 65 -20.25 9.93 -7.81
CA GLN A 65 -21.01 10.92 -7.06
C GLN A 65 -20.78 12.35 -7.60
N ILE A 66 -19.55 12.70 -7.99
CA ILE A 66 -19.23 14.01 -8.60
C ILE A 66 -19.92 14.17 -9.95
N LEU A 67 -20.00 13.12 -10.78
CA LEU A 67 -20.68 13.16 -12.08
C LEU A 67 -22.18 13.42 -11.96
N ALA A 68 -22.79 13.06 -10.83
CA ALA A 68 -24.21 13.35 -10.55
C ALA A 68 -24.45 14.82 -10.10
N LEU A 69 -23.39 15.58 -9.76
CA LEU A 69 -23.53 16.94 -9.28
C LEU A 69 -23.61 17.95 -10.44
N PRO A 70 -24.53 18.91 -10.39
CA PRO A 70 -24.59 20.01 -11.36
C PRO A 70 -23.47 21.04 -11.13
N GLY A 71 -23.16 21.78 -12.18
CA GLY A 71 -22.32 22.97 -12.12
C GLY A 71 -20.85 22.72 -11.77
N ARG A 72 -20.14 23.79 -11.44
CA ARG A 72 -18.73 23.78 -11.02
C ARG A 72 -18.62 24.06 -9.52
N PRO A 73 -17.53 23.61 -8.87
CA PRO A 73 -17.23 24.04 -7.49
C PRO A 73 -17.09 25.54 -7.37
N ALA A 74 -17.42 26.08 -6.21
CA ALA A 74 -17.20 27.50 -5.93
C ALA A 74 -15.70 27.86 -5.97
N PRO A 75 -15.35 29.14 -6.28
CA PRO A 75 -13.96 29.59 -6.28
C PRO A 75 -13.24 29.25 -4.98
N LYS A 76 -12.01 28.77 -5.10
CA LYS A 76 -11.14 28.36 -3.96
C LYS A 76 -11.75 27.25 -3.10
N THR A 77 -12.60 26.39 -3.65
CA THR A 77 -13.13 25.22 -2.95
C THR A 77 -12.87 23.92 -3.74
N CYS A 78 -13.11 22.78 -3.11
CA CYS A 78 -13.14 21.48 -3.76
C CYS A 78 -14.34 20.65 -3.27
N ARG A 79 -14.80 19.72 -4.09
CA ARG A 79 -15.86 18.75 -3.74
C ARG A 79 -15.30 17.54 -3.02
N ALA A 80 -14.09 17.13 -3.40
CA ALA A 80 -13.39 16.00 -2.78
C ALA A 80 -11.94 16.38 -2.45
N LEU A 81 -11.45 15.85 -1.32
CA LEU A 81 -10.07 15.97 -0.87
C LEU A 81 -9.48 14.57 -0.69
N ILE A 82 -8.33 14.33 -1.30
CA ILE A 82 -7.55 13.11 -1.11
C ILE A 82 -6.18 13.48 -0.58
N LEU A 83 -5.84 13.01 0.62
CA LEU A 83 -4.54 13.18 1.23
C LEU A 83 -3.67 11.95 0.98
N ALA A 84 -2.44 12.21 0.55
CA ALA A 84 -1.42 11.19 0.33
C ALA A 84 -0.11 11.59 1.03
N PRO A 85 0.67 10.65 1.61
CA PRO A 85 1.91 10.96 2.32
C PRO A 85 3.00 11.50 1.42
N THR A 86 3.03 11.09 0.15
CA THR A 86 4.10 11.43 -0.80
C THR A 86 3.56 12.06 -2.07
N ARG A 87 4.41 12.86 -2.72
CA ARG A 87 4.09 13.50 -4.01
C ARG A 87 3.87 12.46 -5.10
N GLU A 88 4.68 11.43 -5.10
CA GLU A 88 4.63 10.34 -6.06
C GLU A 88 3.29 9.61 -5.99
N LEU A 89 2.82 9.30 -4.78
CA LEU A 89 1.51 8.67 -4.59
C LEU A 89 0.38 9.62 -5.02
N ALA A 90 0.47 10.91 -4.69
CA ALA A 90 -0.52 11.89 -5.11
C ALA A 90 -0.65 11.99 -6.64
N VAL A 91 0.49 11.99 -7.37
CA VAL A 91 0.51 11.96 -8.84
C VAL A 91 -0.10 10.67 -9.38
N GLN A 92 0.24 9.52 -8.80
CA GLN A 92 -0.33 8.23 -9.20
C GLN A 92 -1.85 8.17 -8.98
N ILE A 93 -2.33 8.71 -7.86
CA ILE A 93 -3.76 8.80 -7.58
C ILE A 93 -4.44 9.65 -8.67
N GLU A 94 -3.87 10.81 -9.00
CA GLU A 94 -4.43 11.68 -10.06
C GLU A 94 -4.48 10.95 -11.40
N ASP A 95 -3.41 10.29 -11.81
CA ASP A 95 -3.33 9.53 -13.06
C ASP A 95 -4.39 8.43 -13.12
N HIS A 96 -4.57 7.69 -12.02
CA HIS A 96 -5.61 6.67 -11.93
C HIS A 96 -7.02 7.27 -12.02
N LEU A 97 -7.30 8.35 -11.28
CA LEU A 97 -8.60 9.02 -11.34
C LEU A 97 -8.92 9.52 -12.73
N ARG A 98 -7.95 10.11 -13.45
CA ARG A 98 -8.12 10.55 -14.84
C ARG A 98 -8.41 9.38 -15.77
N ARG A 99 -7.73 8.25 -15.60
CA ARG A 99 -8.01 7.03 -16.38
C ARG A 99 -9.43 6.52 -16.12
N PHE A 100 -9.84 6.45 -14.85
CA PHE A 100 -11.19 5.99 -14.48
C PHE A 100 -12.28 6.94 -14.93
N ALA A 101 -12.02 8.26 -14.93
CA ALA A 101 -12.96 9.25 -15.42
C ALA A 101 -13.26 9.12 -16.93
N GLY A 102 -12.35 8.48 -17.72
CA GLY A 102 -12.61 8.10 -19.09
C GLY A 102 -12.93 9.28 -20.04
N GLY A 103 -12.43 10.49 -19.75
CA GLY A 103 -12.73 11.71 -20.52
C GLY A 103 -13.94 12.48 -20.01
N ALA A 104 -14.59 12.04 -18.93
CA ALA A 104 -15.62 12.81 -18.24
C ALA A 104 -15.05 14.16 -17.74
N ARG A 105 -15.89 15.21 -17.71
CA ARG A 105 -15.47 16.56 -17.31
C ARG A 105 -15.34 16.69 -15.80
N ILE A 106 -14.29 16.08 -15.23
CA ILE A 106 -13.91 16.20 -13.82
C ILE A 106 -12.58 16.94 -13.74
N THR A 107 -12.52 17.97 -12.90
CA THR A 107 -11.32 18.80 -12.71
C THR A 107 -10.54 18.33 -11.49
N THR A 108 -9.23 18.14 -11.63
CA THR A 108 -8.33 17.75 -10.55
C THR A 108 -7.26 18.81 -10.33
N ALA A 109 -6.77 18.94 -9.10
CA ALA A 109 -5.60 19.75 -8.77
C ALA A 109 -4.66 18.99 -7.84
N LEU A 110 -3.37 18.98 -8.19
CA LEU A 110 -2.29 18.50 -7.33
C LEU A 110 -1.78 19.64 -6.43
N VAL A 111 -1.80 19.43 -5.11
CA VAL A 111 -1.31 20.38 -4.11
C VAL A 111 -0.11 19.77 -3.38
N LEU A 112 1.08 20.06 -3.93
CA LEU A 112 2.32 19.39 -3.54
C LEU A 112 3.40 20.41 -3.16
N GLY A 113 4.23 20.07 -2.18
CA GLY A 113 5.45 20.84 -1.89
C GLY A 113 6.49 20.69 -3.02
N GLY A 114 7.45 21.62 -3.11
CA GLY A 114 8.57 21.54 -4.06
C GLY A 114 8.22 21.81 -5.52
N VAL A 115 7.01 22.28 -5.80
CA VAL A 115 6.58 22.81 -7.10
C VAL A 115 6.01 24.23 -6.92
N SER A 116 5.84 24.96 -8.02
CA SER A 116 5.42 26.37 -7.97
C SER A 116 4.11 26.56 -7.21
N ARG A 117 4.19 27.28 -6.08
CA ARG A 117 3.04 27.63 -5.25
C ARG A 117 2.01 28.48 -6.02
N ASN A 118 2.48 29.48 -6.79
CA ASN A 118 1.61 30.38 -7.54
C ASN A 118 0.84 29.67 -8.65
N ALA A 119 1.43 28.63 -9.27
CA ALA A 119 0.73 27.81 -10.25
C ALA A 119 -0.45 27.05 -9.62
N GLN A 120 -0.24 26.50 -8.42
CA GLN A 120 -1.28 25.79 -7.67
C GLN A 120 -2.40 26.76 -7.24
N ILE A 121 -2.05 27.96 -6.74
CA ILE A 121 -3.04 28.98 -6.38
C ILE A 121 -3.91 29.37 -7.58
N ARG A 122 -3.31 29.58 -8.77
CA ARG A 122 -4.06 29.88 -9.99
C ARG A 122 -5.01 28.76 -10.37
N GLN A 123 -4.58 27.50 -10.24
CA GLN A 123 -5.41 26.33 -10.54
C GLN A 123 -6.61 26.26 -9.58
N LEU A 124 -6.39 26.49 -8.30
CA LEU A 124 -7.42 26.43 -7.24
C LEU A 124 -8.39 27.64 -7.28
N SER A 125 -7.97 28.76 -7.85
CA SER A 125 -8.76 30.01 -7.83
C SER A 125 -10.17 29.89 -8.41
N ARG A 126 -10.37 28.98 -9.37
CA ARG A 126 -11.66 28.74 -10.04
C ARG A 126 -12.52 27.66 -9.39
N GLY A 127 -12.01 27.04 -8.32
CA GLY A 127 -12.57 25.80 -7.77
C GLY A 127 -12.24 24.57 -8.63
N VAL A 128 -12.13 23.42 -7.98
CA VAL A 128 -11.83 22.13 -8.63
C VAL A 128 -12.67 21.02 -8.01
N ASP A 129 -12.98 19.97 -8.76
CA ASP A 129 -13.77 18.87 -8.24
C ASP A 129 -12.97 18.07 -7.21
N ILE A 130 -11.71 17.74 -7.50
CA ILE A 130 -10.87 16.91 -6.63
C ILE A 130 -9.52 17.58 -6.39
N VAL A 131 -9.19 17.76 -5.12
CA VAL A 131 -7.84 18.12 -4.69
C VAL A 131 -7.13 16.85 -4.21
N ILE A 132 -5.96 16.56 -4.78
CA ILE A 132 -5.05 15.51 -4.31
C ILE A 132 -3.81 16.20 -3.73
N ALA A 133 -3.52 15.96 -2.46
CA ALA A 133 -2.54 16.78 -1.74
C ALA A 133 -1.61 15.99 -0.83
N THR A 134 -0.42 16.57 -0.60
CA THR A 134 0.40 16.23 0.56
C THR A 134 0.10 17.19 1.70
N PRO A 135 0.07 16.72 2.98
CA PRO A 135 -0.44 17.52 4.10
C PRO A 135 0.23 18.88 4.26
N GLY A 136 1.55 18.97 4.24
CA GLY A 136 2.28 20.24 4.50
C GLY A 136 1.88 21.37 3.55
N ARG A 137 1.95 21.16 2.20
CA ARG A 137 1.56 22.20 1.23
C ARG A 137 0.09 22.55 1.31
N LEU A 138 -0.77 21.57 1.58
CA LEU A 138 -2.20 21.86 1.74
C LEU A 138 -2.47 22.75 2.96
N THR A 139 -1.82 22.44 4.10
CA THR A 139 -1.92 23.27 5.31
C THR A 139 -1.50 24.71 5.06
N ASP A 140 -0.41 24.93 4.29
CA ASP A 140 0.02 26.29 3.91
C ASP A 140 -1.06 27.01 3.09
N LEU A 141 -1.62 26.36 2.06
CA LEU A 141 -2.62 27.01 1.19
C LEU A 141 -3.96 27.25 1.88
N VAL A 142 -4.36 26.36 2.80
CA VAL A 142 -5.57 26.54 3.61
C VAL A 142 -5.35 27.66 4.64
N GLY A 143 -4.20 27.69 5.32
CA GLY A 143 -3.84 28.73 6.27
C GLY A 143 -3.84 30.14 5.64
N ASP A 144 -3.34 30.25 4.41
CA ASP A 144 -3.31 31.50 3.64
C ASP A 144 -4.61 31.81 2.88
N ARG A 145 -5.68 31.05 3.10
CA ARG A 145 -7.00 31.20 2.49
C ARG A 145 -7.01 31.15 0.94
N HIS A 146 -6.07 30.41 0.36
CA HIS A 146 -6.05 30.11 -1.07
C HIS A 146 -6.91 28.91 -1.44
N LEU A 147 -7.26 28.09 -0.44
CA LEU A 147 -8.21 26.99 -0.55
C LEU A 147 -9.04 26.91 0.73
N ARG A 148 -10.34 26.66 0.60
CA ARG A 148 -11.26 26.34 1.69
C ARG A 148 -11.71 24.88 1.56
N LEU A 149 -11.85 24.21 2.70
CA LEU A 149 -12.22 22.78 2.76
C LEU A 149 -13.65 22.57 3.26
N ASP A 150 -14.35 23.64 3.57
CA ASP A 150 -15.71 23.65 4.12
C ASP A 150 -16.78 23.14 3.13
N GLU A 151 -16.45 22.98 1.84
CA GLU A 151 -17.32 22.39 0.83
C GLU A 151 -16.87 20.99 0.38
N ALA A 152 -15.81 20.45 0.98
CA ALA A 152 -15.34 19.10 0.67
C ALA A 152 -16.30 18.05 1.27
N ARG A 153 -17.07 17.42 0.40
CA ARG A 153 -18.07 16.40 0.77
C ARG A 153 -17.48 15.00 0.88
N TRP A 154 -16.39 14.74 0.18
CA TRP A 154 -15.68 13.45 0.18
C TRP A 154 -14.24 13.68 0.59
N VAL A 155 -13.80 12.93 1.59
CA VAL A 155 -12.45 13.04 2.13
C VAL A 155 -11.81 11.66 2.24
N VAL A 156 -10.62 11.52 1.69
CA VAL A 156 -9.84 10.28 1.74
C VAL A 156 -8.47 10.57 2.35
N LEU A 157 -8.08 9.75 3.31
CA LEU A 157 -6.71 9.63 3.78
C LEU A 157 -6.17 8.29 3.27
N ASP A 158 -5.23 8.32 2.33
CA ASP A 158 -4.57 7.10 1.84
C ASP A 158 -3.18 6.95 2.46
N GLU A 159 -2.86 5.74 2.92
CA GLU A 159 -1.62 5.40 3.62
C GLU A 159 -1.42 6.24 4.91
N ALA A 160 -2.43 6.23 5.78
CA ALA A 160 -2.44 7.04 7.02
C ALA A 160 -1.28 6.70 7.98
N ASP A 161 -0.88 5.44 8.08
CA ASP A 161 0.30 5.00 8.84
C ASP A 161 1.58 5.67 8.32
N ARG A 162 1.72 5.83 7.02
CA ARG A 162 2.87 6.52 6.45
C ARG A 162 2.85 8.03 6.67
N MET A 163 1.66 8.64 6.76
CA MET A 163 1.57 10.05 7.17
C MET A 163 2.07 10.22 8.61
N LEU A 164 1.84 9.22 9.48
CA LEU A 164 2.40 9.18 10.82
C LEU A 164 3.93 9.09 10.80
N ASP A 165 4.50 8.11 10.07
CA ASP A 165 5.94 7.92 9.93
C ASP A 165 6.68 9.15 9.41
N MET A 166 5.99 9.96 8.59
CA MET A 166 6.53 11.19 8.01
C MET A 166 6.30 12.42 8.90
N GLY A 167 5.67 12.25 10.06
CA GLY A 167 5.41 13.31 11.03
C GLY A 167 4.25 14.23 10.67
N PHE A 168 3.39 13.87 9.70
CA PHE A 168 2.29 14.71 9.22
C PHE A 168 1.01 14.67 10.06
N ILE A 169 0.99 13.94 11.15
CA ILE A 169 -0.24 13.77 11.96
C ILE A 169 -0.80 15.10 12.45
N ARG A 170 0.06 16.04 12.82
CA ARG A 170 -0.38 17.38 13.29
C ARG A 170 -1.07 18.16 12.19
N GLU A 171 -0.49 18.19 11.00
CA GLU A 171 -1.05 18.83 9.81
C GLU A 171 -2.37 18.17 9.39
N VAL A 172 -2.42 16.86 9.39
CA VAL A 172 -3.64 16.11 9.05
C VAL A 172 -4.77 16.43 10.04
N ARG A 173 -4.52 16.41 11.34
CA ARG A 173 -5.53 16.79 12.36
C ARG A 173 -6.02 18.22 12.16
N LYS A 174 -5.13 19.15 11.86
CA LYS A 174 -5.49 20.56 11.56
C LYS A 174 -6.39 20.67 10.33
N LEU A 175 -6.07 19.91 9.26
CA LEU A 175 -6.88 19.86 8.05
C LEU A 175 -8.24 19.22 8.30
N VAL A 176 -8.31 18.13 9.07
CA VAL A 176 -9.57 17.47 9.46
C VAL A 176 -10.51 18.44 10.18
N GLY A 177 -9.98 19.32 11.06
CA GLY A 177 -10.75 20.36 11.74
C GLY A 177 -11.30 21.47 10.82
N ALA A 178 -10.76 21.63 9.61
CA ALA A 178 -11.20 22.60 8.61
C ALA A 178 -12.21 22.04 7.60
N LEU A 179 -12.54 20.74 7.67
CA LEU A 179 -13.45 20.06 6.75
C LEU A 179 -14.92 20.34 7.08
N HIS A 180 -15.78 20.14 6.08
CA HIS A 180 -17.22 20.20 6.27
C HIS A 180 -17.68 19.18 7.33
N PRO A 181 -18.56 19.55 8.30
CA PRO A 181 -18.99 18.62 9.34
C PRO A 181 -19.81 17.44 8.77
N ARG A 182 -20.62 17.70 7.75
CA ARG A 182 -21.38 16.65 7.03
C ARG A 182 -20.59 16.24 5.78
N ARG A 183 -19.74 15.26 5.91
CA ARG A 183 -18.92 14.70 4.85
C ARG A 183 -18.94 13.18 4.92
N GLN A 184 -18.62 12.55 3.84
CA GLN A 184 -18.25 11.13 3.79
C GLN A 184 -16.74 11.02 3.84
N SER A 185 -16.23 10.16 4.71
CA SER A 185 -14.80 10.01 4.90
C SER A 185 -14.35 8.57 4.69
N ALA A 186 -13.16 8.38 4.15
CA ALA A 186 -12.50 7.09 4.05
C ALA A 186 -11.06 7.20 4.53
N LEU A 187 -10.63 6.26 5.35
CA LEU A 187 -9.26 6.14 5.81
C LEU A 187 -8.72 4.77 5.38
N PHE A 188 -7.61 4.79 4.64
CA PHE A 188 -6.90 3.59 4.23
C PHE A 188 -5.52 3.55 4.87
N SER A 189 -5.17 2.40 5.45
CA SER A 189 -3.89 2.17 6.10
C SER A 189 -3.46 0.71 5.95
N ALA A 190 -2.17 0.43 5.99
CA ALA A 190 -1.69 -0.95 6.06
C ALA A 190 -1.61 -1.44 7.51
N THR A 191 -1.34 -0.53 8.45
CA THR A 191 -1.24 -0.79 9.88
C THR A 191 -2.10 0.18 10.68
N MET A 192 -2.40 -0.16 11.95
CA MET A 192 -3.27 0.65 12.80
C MET A 192 -2.60 0.95 14.16
N PRO A 193 -1.50 1.71 14.21
CA PRO A 193 -0.94 2.17 15.46
C PRO A 193 -1.91 3.10 16.19
N PRO A 194 -1.75 3.32 17.52
CA PRO A 194 -2.68 4.11 18.34
C PRO A 194 -2.97 5.51 17.78
N GLU A 195 -1.97 6.18 17.23
CA GLU A 195 -2.12 7.53 16.66
C GLU A 195 -2.99 7.53 15.40
N VAL A 196 -2.90 6.48 14.57
CA VAL A 196 -3.75 6.31 13.37
C VAL A 196 -5.17 5.92 13.80
N ALA A 197 -5.31 5.09 14.84
CA ALA A 197 -6.61 4.75 15.42
C ALA A 197 -7.32 6.01 15.94
N GLY A 198 -6.63 6.84 16.72
CA GLY A 198 -7.19 8.11 17.19
C GLY A 198 -7.51 9.11 16.07
N LEU A 199 -6.76 9.09 14.96
CA LEU A 199 -7.10 9.88 13.77
C LEU A 199 -8.37 9.32 13.10
N ALA A 200 -8.50 8.00 12.96
CA ALA A 200 -9.68 7.35 12.40
C ALA A 200 -10.94 7.67 13.21
N GLU A 201 -10.87 7.61 14.54
CA GLU A 201 -11.98 7.99 15.43
C GLU A 201 -12.41 9.45 15.28
N SER A 202 -11.46 10.37 15.03
CA SER A 202 -11.76 11.78 14.84
C SER A 202 -12.32 12.12 13.45
N LEU A 203 -12.01 11.29 12.44
CA LEU A 203 -12.37 11.52 11.04
C LEU A 203 -13.66 10.82 10.63
N LEU A 204 -13.84 9.57 11.08
CA LEU A 204 -14.87 8.65 10.60
C LEU A 204 -16.09 8.60 11.54
N SER A 205 -17.27 8.47 10.95
CA SER A 205 -18.53 8.30 11.67
C SER A 205 -19.14 6.94 11.34
N ASN A 206 -19.19 6.04 12.31
CA ASN A 206 -19.72 4.68 12.17
C ASN A 206 -19.25 3.98 10.85
N PRO A 207 -17.95 3.84 10.64
CA PRO A 207 -17.41 3.36 9.39
C PRO A 207 -17.69 1.87 9.16
N VAL A 208 -17.81 1.49 7.91
CA VAL A 208 -17.68 0.09 7.50
C VAL A 208 -16.20 -0.27 7.54
N ARG A 209 -15.83 -1.22 8.39
CA ARG A 209 -14.46 -1.75 8.45
C ARG A 209 -14.29 -2.81 7.37
N VAL A 210 -13.37 -2.54 6.46
CA VAL A 210 -12.96 -3.45 5.42
C VAL A 210 -11.51 -3.85 5.69
N GLU A 211 -11.30 -5.12 5.99
CA GLU A 211 -9.98 -5.66 6.25
C GLU A 211 -9.67 -6.72 5.21
N VAL A 212 -8.74 -6.37 4.34
CA VAL A 212 -8.16 -7.35 3.43
C VAL A 212 -6.89 -7.81 4.11
N ALA A 213 -6.96 -9.01 4.68
CA ALA A 213 -5.79 -9.64 5.30
C ALA A 213 -4.58 -9.46 4.37
N PRO A 214 -3.39 -9.14 4.90
CA PRO A 214 -2.19 -9.27 4.11
C PRO A 214 -2.30 -10.66 3.49
N ARG A 215 -2.32 -10.75 2.18
CA ARG A 215 -2.22 -12.07 1.57
C ARG A 215 -0.90 -12.63 2.10
N GLY A 216 -0.96 -13.56 3.05
CA GLY A 216 0.18 -14.40 3.39
C GLY A 216 0.81 -14.91 2.12
N GLU A 217 -0.03 -15.22 1.13
CA GLU A 217 0.34 -15.48 -0.25
C GLU A 217 1.27 -14.46 -0.94
N THR A 218 1.29 -13.16 -0.57
CA THR A 218 2.21 -12.20 -1.21
C THR A 218 3.61 -12.35 -0.66
N ILE A 219 3.75 -12.54 0.66
CA ILE A 219 5.05 -12.80 1.30
C ILE A 219 5.52 -14.22 0.92
N ASP A 220 4.62 -15.19 0.87
CA ASP A 220 4.91 -16.59 0.48
C ASP A 220 5.31 -16.74 -1.00
N ARG A 221 4.92 -15.78 -1.86
CA ARG A 221 5.32 -15.74 -3.28
C ARG A 221 6.63 -15.01 -3.53
N ILE A 222 7.18 -14.33 -2.52
CA ILE A 222 8.46 -13.67 -2.60
C ILE A 222 9.51 -14.61 -2.04
N GLY A 223 10.41 -15.08 -2.91
CA GLY A 223 11.59 -15.82 -2.48
C GLY A 223 12.48 -14.88 -1.66
N GLN A 224 12.64 -15.18 -0.38
CA GLN A 224 13.43 -14.33 0.52
C GLN A 224 14.72 -15.02 0.91
N SER A 225 15.84 -14.33 0.77
CA SER A 225 17.16 -14.84 1.17
C SER A 225 17.99 -13.76 1.87
N VAL A 226 18.92 -14.20 2.70
CA VAL A 226 19.90 -13.35 3.36
C VAL A 226 21.31 -13.82 3.03
N GLU A 227 22.18 -12.90 2.71
CA GLU A 227 23.59 -13.13 2.53
C GLU A 227 24.38 -12.40 3.64
N LEU A 228 25.14 -13.14 4.40
CA LEU A 228 26.03 -12.56 5.42
C LEU A 228 27.30 -12.09 4.73
N VAL A 229 27.46 -10.78 4.62
CA VAL A 229 28.51 -10.13 3.81
C VAL A 229 29.15 -9.03 4.62
N ALA A 230 30.47 -8.93 4.63
CA ALA A 230 31.16 -7.80 5.23
C ALA A 230 30.80 -6.50 4.50
N THR A 231 30.72 -5.38 5.23
CA THR A 231 30.32 -4.08 4.65
C THR A 231 31.15 -3.69 3.43
N ALA A 232 32.45 -3.99 3.43
CA ALA A 232 33.36 -3.71 2.32
C ALA A 232 33.05 -4.57 1.07
N GLU A 233 32.46 -5.74 1.23
CA GLU A 233 32.17 -6.70 0.15
C GLU A 233 30.78 -6.49 -0.46
N LYS A 234 29.87 -5.74 0.21
CA LYS A 234 28.50 -5.51 -0.27
C LYS A 234 28.44 -4.98 -1.70
N ARG A 235 29.39 -4.08 -2.10
CA ARG A 235 29.46 -3.55 -3.46
C ARG A 235 29.68 -4.65 -4.50
N GLY A 236 30.70 -5.47 -4.31
CA GLY A 236 31.02 -6.56 -5.25
C GLY A 236 29.90 -7.58 -5.32
N ARG A 237 29.28 -7.89 -4.16
CA ARG A 237 28.16 -8.81 -4.13
C ARG A 237 26.91 -8.27 -4.83
N LEU A 238 26.58 -6.99 -4.63
CA LEU A 238 25.50 -6.33 -5.36
C LEU A 238 25.74 -6.36 -6.87
N ALA A 239 26.94 -6.04 -7.34
CA ALA A 239 27.28 -6.09 -8.76
C ALA A 239 27.13 -7.52 -9.33
N ALA A 240 27.55 -8.54 -8.59
CA ALA A 240 27.39 -9.95 -8.98
C ALA A 240 25.90 -10.34 -9.12
N ILE A 241 25.04 -9.98 -8.14
CA ILE A 241 23.60 -10.23 -8.21
C ILE A 241 22.99 -9.53 -9.43
N LEU A 242 23.34 -8.27 -9.65
CA LEU A 242 22.82 -7.48 -10.78
C LEU A 242 23.33 -7.96 -12.14
N SER A 243 24.38 -8.77 -12.20
CA SER A 243 24.89 -9.35 -13.44
C SER A 243 24.14 -10.60 -13.89
N THR A 244 23.26 -11.14 -13.06
CA THR A 244 22.42 -12.29 -13.42
C THR A 244 21.27 -11.89 -14.34
N PRO A 245 20.90 -12.72 -15.34
CA PRO A 245 19.81 -12.42 -16.27
C PRO A 245 18.44 -12.23 -15.59
N GLU A 246 18.23 -12.91 -14.46
CA GLU A 246 17.01 -12.87 -13.67
C GLU A 246 16.77 -11.50 -13.04
N ALA A 247 17.85 -10.75 -12.75
CA ALA A 247 17.80 -9.41 -12.18
C ALA A 247 17.43 -8.35 -13.24
N SER A 248 16.26 -8.48 -13.85
CA SER A 248 15.84 -7.67 -15.01
C SER A 248 15.37 -6.27 -14.63
N ARG A 249 14.63 -6.10 -13.54
CA ARG A 249 14.17 -4.81 -13.01
C ARG A 249 14.28 -4.85 -11.48
N VAL A 250 15.17 -4.03 -10.93
CA VAL A 250 15.61 -4.16 -9.54
C VAL A 250 15.46 -2.86 -8.77
N ILE A 251 14.92 -2.95 -7.55
CA ILE A 251 15.02 -1.86 -6.57
C ILE A 251 16.04 -2.25 -5.51
N VAL A 252 17.02 -1.37 -5.29
CA VAL A 252 18.05 -1.50 -4.26
C VAL A 252 17.75 -0.51 -3.14
N PHE A 253 17.59 -0.99 -1.91
CA PHE A 253 17.34 -0.15 -0.75
C PHE A 253 18.62 0.17 0.00
N ALA A 254 18.94 1.46 0.09
CA ALA A 254 20.00 2.00 0.92
C ALA A 254 19.41 2.79 2.10
N ARG A 255 20.02 2.70 3.27
CA ARG A 255 19.55 3.32 4.52
C ARG A 255 19.57 4.85 4.47
N THR A 256 20.57 5.45 3.84
CA THR A 256 20.77 6.89 3.84
C THR A 256 20.76 7.49 2.40
N LYS A 257 20.42 8.77 2.31
CA LYS A 257 20.44 9.54 1.06
C LYS A 257 21.81 9.50 0.38
N ARG A 258 22.90 9.76 1.15
CA ARG A 258 24.29 9.67 0.67
C ARG A 258 24.69 8.24 0.31
N GLY A 259 24.15 7.25 1.04
CA GLY A 259 24.32 5.83 0.72
C GLY A 259 23.73 5.49 -0.63
N ALA A 260 22.51 5.97 -0.92
CA ALA A 260 21.87 5.73 -2.20
C ALA A 260 22.65 6.34 -3.37
N ASP A 261 23.13 7.59 -3.25
CA ASP A 261 24.00 8.20 -4.27
C ASP A 261 25.28 7.38 -4.48
N ARG A 262 25.98 7.03 -3.40
CA ARG A 262 27.22 6.24 -3.45
C ARG A 262 27.02 4.87 -4.10
N VAL A 263 25.91 4.18 -3.80
CA VAL A 263 25.61 2.88 -4.41
C VAL A 263 25.40 3.05 -5.92
N ALA A 264 24.60 4.05 -6.35
CA ALA A 264 24.36 4.31 -7.77
C ALA A 264 25.65 4.70 -8.51
N GLU A 265 26.50 5.55 -7.93
CA GLU A 265 27.80 5.92 -8.48
C GLU A 265 28.74 4.72 -8.61
N ASN A 266 28.76 3.84 -7.61
CA ASN A 266 29.59 2.63 -7.66
C ASN A 266 29.10 1.66 -8.74
N LEU A 267 27.79 1.48 -8.90
CA LEU A 267 27.21 0.67 -9.96
C LEU A 267 27.56 1.22 -11.34
N ALA A 268 27.53 2.55 -11.50
CA ALA A 268 27.94 3.19 -12.76
C ALA A 268 29.41 2.93 -13.08
N LYS A 269 30.33 2.93 -12.08
CA LYS A 269 31.73 2.54 -12.24
C LYS A 269 31.90 1.07 -12.64
N ASP A 270 30.95 0.22 -12.20
CA ASP A 270 30.92 -1.20 -12.55
C ASP A 270 30.17 -1.47 -13.88
N GLY A 271 29.84 -0.41 -14.67
CA GLY A 271 29.14 -0.50 -15.94
C GLY A 271 27.64 -0.76 -15.85
N ILE A 272 27.06 -0.69 -14.66
CA ILE A 272 25.62 -0.92 -14.41
C ILE A 272 24.90 0.41 -14.31
N VAL A 273 23.99 0.68 -15.27
CA VAL A 273 23.19 1.91 -15.26
C VAL A 273 22.16 1.84 -14.13
N ALA A 274 22.27 2.77 -13.17
CA ALA A 274 21.39 2.89 -12.03
C ALA A 274 21.06 4.37 -11.77
N GLU A 275 19.82 4.63 -11.30
CA GLU A 275 19.37 5.95 -10.86
C GLU A 275 19.10 5.95 -9.35
N ALA A 276 19.52 7.03 -8.67
CA ALA A 276 19.25 7.20 -7.25
C ALA A 276 18.02 8.08 -7.01
N ILE A 277 17.15 7.65 -6.10
CA ILE A 277 15.96 8.42 -5.66
C ILE A 277 15.95 8.56 -4.13
N HIS A 278 15.95 9.82 -3.66
CA HIS A 278 15.88 10.16 -2.24
C HIS A 278 15.42 11.60 -2.04
N GLY A 279 15.13 11.98 -0.79
CA GLY A 279 14.53 13.27 -0.45
C GLY A 279 15.36 14.51 -0.81
N ASN A 280 16.67 14.39 -1.04
CA ASN A 280 17.53 15.53 -1.45
C ASN A 280 17.57 15.72 -2.98
N LYS A 281 17.04 14.79 -3.79
CA LYS A 281 16.90 14.99 -5.23
C LYS A 281 15.78 15.97 -5.54
N ALA A 282 16.01 16.90 -6.47
CA ALA A 282 14.96 17.78 -6.98
C ALA A 282 13.81 16.96 -7.58
N GLN A 283 12.57 17.45 -7.44
CA GLN A 283 11.38 16.70 -7.86
C GLN A 283 11.44 16.30 -9.35
N ASN A 284 11.91 17.19 -10.23
CA ASN A 284 12.06 16.87 -11.64
C ASN A 284 13.08 15.74 -11.90
N ALA A 285 14.13 15.66 -11.10
CA ALA A 285 15.11 14.57 -11.20
C ALA A 285 14.48 13.25 -10.72
N ARG A 286 13.70 13.26 -9.62
CA ARG A 286 12.99 12.09 -9.13
C ARG A 286 11.98 11.57 -10.15
N ASN A 287 11.20 12.46 -10.77
CA ASN A 287 10.24 12.09 -11.81
C ASN A 287 10.96 11.45 -13.02
N ARG A 288 12.07 12.05 -13.49
CA ARG A 288 12.85 11.48 -14.60
C ARG A 288 13.41 10.10 -14.27
N ALA A 289 13.94 9.90 -13.06
CA ALA A 289 14.46 8.60 -12.62
C ALA A 289 13.34 7.54 -12.59
N LEU A 290 12.18 7.88 -12.05
CA LEU A 290 11.02 6.99 -12.03
C LEU A 290 10.50 6.66 -13.44
N ASP A 291 10.41 7.64 -14.33
CA ASP A 291 9.96 7.43 -15.70
C ASP A 291 10.96 6.60 -16.51
N ALA A 292 12.27 6.78 -16.27
CA ALA A 292 13.32 5.96 -16.85
C ALA A 292 13.23 4.50 -16.34
N PHE A 293 12.93 4.30 -15.05
CA PHE A 293 12.75 2.99 -14.46
C PHE A 293 11.45 2.32 -14.92
N ARG A 294 10.34 3.05 -15.00
CA ARG A 294 9.05 2.55 -15.52
C ARG A 294 9.13 2.11 -16.97
N SER A 295 9.81 2.90 -17.81
CA SER A 295 10.00 2.60 -19.24
C SER A 295 11.06 1.52 -19.52
N GLY A 296 11.78 1.03 -18.49
CA GLY A 296 12.85 0.05 -18.65
C GLY A 296 14.17 0.63 -19.21
N ARG A 297 14.28 1.95 -19.43
CA ARG A 297 15.54 2.60 -19.84
C ARG A 297 16.62 2.48 -18.76
N VAL A 298 16.20 2.44 -17.51
CA VAL A 298 17.03 2.15 -16.34
C VAL A 298 16.47 0.92 -15.65
N ARG A 299 17.28 -0.11 -15.48
CA ARG A 299 16.85 -1.36 -14.85
C ARG A 299 17.05 -1.42 -13.33
N VAL A 300 17.88 -0.54 -12.78
CA VAL A 300 18.23 -0.49 -11.35
C VAL A 300 17.86 0.87 -10.76
N LEU A 301 16.99 0.86 -9.77
CA LEU A 301 16.63 2.05 -8.99
C LEU A 301 17.18 1.90 -7.57
N VAL A 302 18.07 2.80 -7.16
CA VAL A 302 18.58 2.84 -5.78
C VAL A 302 17.78 3.84 -4.97
N ALA A 303 17.14 3.40 -3.90
CA ALA A 303 16.17 4.20 -3.17
C ALA A 303 16.39 4.17 -1.66
N THR A 304 16.00 5.25 -0.98
CA THR A 304 15.75 5.23 0.46
C THR A 304 14.29 4.87 0.73
N ASP A 305 13.98 4.36 1.92
CA ASP A 305 12.61 3.97 2.30
C ASP A 305 11.57 5.06 1.99
N ILE A 306 11.83 6.28 2.45
CA ILE A 306 10.92 7.42 2.23
C ILE A 306 10.68 7.68 0.74
N ALA A 307 11.71 7.57 -0.08
CA ALA A 307 11.61 7.87 -1.51
C ALA A 307 11.02 6.72 -2.34
N ALA A 308 11.21 5.48 -1.89
CA ALA A 308 10.62 4.29 -2.52
C ALA A 308 9.16 4.10 -2.15
N ARG A 309 8.71 4.74 -1.07
CA ARG A 309 7.30 4.72 -0.65
C ARG A 309 6.43 5.34 -1.74
N GLY A 310 5.33 4.68 -2.08
CA GLY A 310 4.42 5.15 -3.13
C GLY A 310 4.89 4.85 -4.57
N ILE A 311 6.06 4.23 -4.78
CA ILE A 311 6.45 3.77 -6.12
C ILE A 311 5.58 2.57 -6.50
N ASP A 312 4.70 2.78 -7.47
CA ASP A 312 3.95 1.71 -8.13
C ASP A 312 4.55 1.46 -9.51
N VAL A 313 5.41 0.46 -9.56
CA VAL A 313 6.02 -0.06 -10.80
C VAL A 313 5.80 -1.56 -10.81
N THR A 314 5.21 -2.04 -11.87
CA THR A 314 4.96 -3.46 -12.10
C THR A 314 6.19 -4.16 -12.69
N GLY A 315 6.28 -5.48 -12.51
CA GLY A 315 7.34 -6.28 -13.12
C GLY A 315 8.71 -6.07 -12.45
N ILE A 316 8.76 -5.71 -11.18
CA ILE A 316 10.00 -5.69 -10.40
C ILE A 316 10.36 -7.15 -10.10
N SER A 317 11.48 -7.61 -10.66
CA SER A 317 11.98 -8.97 -10.48
C SER A 317 12.63 -9.16 -9.11
N HIS A 318 13.43 -8.17 -8.68
CA HIS A 318 14.19 -8.25 -7.44
C HIS A 318 14.06 -7.00 -6.58
N VAL A 319 14.00 -7.22 -5.29
CA VAL A 319 14.25 -6.21 -4.26
C VAL A 319 15.52 -6.59 -3.52
N ILE A 320 16.50 -5.68 -3.49
CA ILE A 320 17.75 -5.90 -2.79
C ILE A 320 17.83 -4.94 -1.60
N ASN A 321 17.85 -5.48 -0.39
CA ASN A 321 18.15 -4.70 0.81
C ASN A 321 19.68 -4.61 0.94
N TYR A 322 20.28 -3.57 0.36
CA TYR A 322 21.71 -3.29 0.48
C TYR A 322 22.08 -2.98 1.95
N ASP A 323 21.19 -2.25 2.64
CA ASP A 323 21.23 -2.07 4.09
C ASP A 323 19.90 -2.55 4.67
N LEU A 324 19.95 -3.22 5.81
CA LEU A 324 18.76 -3.55 6.59
C LEU A 324 18.08 -2.26 7.07
N PRO A 325 16.74 -2.21 7.08
CA PRO A 325 16.00 -1.06 7.61
C PRO A 325 16.19 -0.93 9.13
N ASP A 326 16.00 0.27 9.64
CA ASP A 326 16.04 0.52 11.08
C ASP A 326 14.79 -0.04 11.78
N GLU A 327 13.65 -0.01 11.13
CA GLU A 327 12.37 -0.57 11.58
C GLU A 327 12.05 -1.85 10.80
N ALA A 328 11.71 -2.91 11.52
CA ALA A 328 11.42 -4.22 10.91
C ALA A 328 10.22 -4.18 9.96
N GLU A 329 9.21 -3.34 10.24
CA GLU A 329 8.02 -3.13 9.40
C GLU A 329 8.38 -2.59 8.01
N SER A 330 9.41 -1.75 7.93
CA SER A 330 9.91 -1.24 6.65
C SER A 330 10.42 -2.34 5.73
N TYR A 331 10.92 -3.46 6.27
CA TYR A 331 11.32 -4.62 5.48
C TYR A 331 10.16 -5.19 4.66
N VAL A 332 9.01 -5.39 5.28
CA VAL A 332 7.81 -5.91 4.61
C VAL A 332 7.36 -4.96 3.49
N HIS A 333 7.41 -3.66 3.74
CA HIS A 333 7.08 -2.63 2.75
C HIS A 333 8.07 -2.59 1.57
N ARG A 334 9.36 -2.90 1.81
CA ARG A 334 10.38 -2.98 0.76
C ARG A 334 10.16 -4.20 -0.12
N ILE A 335 10.06 -5.39 0.46
CA ILE A 335 9.89 -6.62 -0.32
C ILE A 335 8.58 -6.65 -1.08
N GLY A 336 7.50 -6.05 -0.56
CA GLY A 336 6.23 -5.86 -1.25
C GLY A 336 6.29 -4.96 -2.49
N ARG A 337 7.46 -4.50 -2.93
CA ARG A 337 7.66 -3.87 -4.25
C ARG A 337 7.75 -4.91 -5.36
N THR A 338 8.15 -6.15 -5.08
CA THR A 338 8.11 -7.30 -6.00
C THR A 338 6.94 -8.24 -5.67
N GLY A 339 6.74 -9.32 -6.41
CA GLY A 339 5.68 -10.30 -6.16
C GLY A 339 4.26 -9.79 -6.38
N ARG A 340 4.05 -8.77 -7.22
CA ARG A 340 2.75 -8.16 -7.47
C ARG A 340 2.01 -8.80 -8.65
N ASN A 341 0.68 -8.68 -8.65
CA ASN A 341 -0.20 -9.16 -9.73
C ASN A 341 -0.04 -10.65 -10.06
N GLY A 342 0.27 -11.48 -9.05
CA GLY A 342 0.41 -12.92 -9.25
C GLY A 342 1.78 -13.38 -9.77
N ALA A 343 2.68 -12.46 -10.08
CA ALA A 343 4.06 -12.79 -10.46
C ALA A 343 4.90 -13.15 -9.22
N GLY A 344 5.84 -14.09 -9.37
CA GLY A 344 6.88 -14.35 -8.37
C GLY A 344 7.87 -13.19 -8.28
N GLY A 345 8.53 -13.06 -7.13
CA GLY A 345 9.57 -12.05 -6.93
C GLY A 345 10.68 -12.55 -6.02
N GLN A 346 11.84 -11.89 -6.04
CA GLN A 346 12.97 -12.23 -5.18
C GLN A 346 13.32 -11.04 -4.28
N ALA A 347 13.57 -11.31 -3.01
CA ALA A 347 14.06 -10.35 -2.04
C ALA A 347 15.37 -10.85 -1.44
N ILE A 348 16.46 -10.15 -1.74
CA ILE A 348 17.80 -10.50 -1.27
C ILE A 348 18.27 -9.46 -0.27
N THR A 349 18.74 -9.89 0.90
CA THR A 349 19.19 -9.00 1.95
C THR A 349 20.68 -9.20 2.19
N LEU A 350 21.47 -8.15 2.01
CA LEU A 350 22.91 -8.13 2.33
C LEU A 350 23.10 -7.69 3.79
N CYS A 351 23.35 -8.64 4.68
CA CYS A 351 23.45 -8.40 6.11
C CYS A 351 24.92 -8.34 6.55
N ALA A 352 25.37 -7.16 6.96
CA ALA A 352 26.67 -7.01 7.59
C ALA A 352 26.67 -7.51 9.05
N PRO A 353 27.84 -7.81 9.63
CA PRO A 353 27.93 -8.32 11.01
C PRO A 353 27.26 -7.43 12.07
N ASP A 354 27.31 -6.10 11.89
CA ASP A 354 26.70 -5.10 12.76
C ASP A 354 25.17 -4.97 12.55
N GLU A 355 24.62 -5.51 11.47
CA GLU A 355 23.19 -5.50 11.16
C GLU A 355 22.45 -6.74 11.66
N ARG A 356 23.11 -7.72 12.26
CA ARG A 356 22.49 -8.99 12.70
C ARG A 356 21.33 -8.80 13.68
N GLN A 357 21.36 -7.75 14.52
CA GLN A 357 20.27 -7.47 15.43
C GLN A 357 19.01 -7.03 14.66
N LYS A 358 19.17 -6.24 13.62
CA LYS A 358 18.06 -5.83 12.73
C LYS A 358 17.48 -7.02 11.96
N LEU A 359 18.35 -7.91 11.49
CA LEU A 359 17.92 -9.16 10.85
C LEU A 359 17.03 -9.99 11.79
N ARG A 360 17.43 -10.19 13.05
CA ARG A 360 16.62 -10.91 14.03
C ARG A 360 15.26 -10.23 14.29
N ALA A 361 15.20 -8.90 14.29
CA ALA A 361 13.94 -8.17 14.44
C ALA A 361 13.01 -8.41 13.24
N VAL A 362 13.55 -8.42 12.01
CA VAL A 362 12.81 -8.76 10.78
C VAL A 362 12.28 -10.20 10.82
N GLU A 363 13.13 -11.18 11.16
CA GLU A 363 12.73 -12.59 11.27
C GLU A 363 11.64 -12.82 12.33
N LYS A 364 11.73 -12.09 13.45
CA LYS A 364 10.70 -12.13 14.51
C LYS A 364 9.36 -11.57 14.01
N LEU A 365 9.38 -10.45 13.27
CA LEU A 365 8.18 -9.82 12.71
C LEU A 365 7.53 -10.69 11.65
N THR A 366 8.32 -11.20 10.72
CA THR A 366 7.85 -12.03 9.58
C THR A 366 7.52 -13.47 10.00
N ARG A 367 7.93 -13.89 11.20
CA ARG A 367 7.84 -15.26 11.71
C ARG A 367 8.50 -16.28 10.78
N GLN A 368 9.48 -15.84 9.99
CA GLN A 368 10.23 -16.66 9.06
C GLN A 368 11.73 -16.46 9.29
N ARG A 369 12.51 -17.53 9.28
CA ARG A 369 13.95 -17.46 9.15
C ARG A 369 14.29 -17.24 7.69
N LEU A 370 15.08 -16.22 7.39
CA LEU A 370 15.52 -15.98 6.04
C LEU A 370 16.58 -17.02 5.67
N ALA A 371 16.36 -17.71 4.54
CA ALA A 371 17.30 -18.73 4.07
C ALA A 371 18.65 -18.09 3.73
N PRO A 372 19.81 -18.75 4.09
CA PRO A 372 21.10 -18.31 3.61
C PRO A 372 21.12 -18.26 2.08
N GLY A 373 21.65 -17.17 1.51
CA GLY A 373 21.72 -16.99 0.06
C GLY A 373 22.54 -18.08 -0.62
N GLY A 374 21.95 -18.71 -1.63
CA GLY A 374 22.52 -19.80 -2.42
C GLY A 374 21.43 -20.61 -3.10
N ASP A 375 20.41 -21.01 -2.37
CA ASP A 375 19.23 -21.72 -2.88
C ASP A 375 17.97 -21.12 -2.24
N ALA A 376 17.44 -20.04 -2.82
CA ALA A 376 16.11 -19.60 -2.44
C ALA A 376 15.10 -20.66 -2.89
N PRO A 377 14.29 -21.25 -2.00
CA PRO A 377 13.27 -22.19 -2.41
C PRO A 377 12.35 -21.50 -3.41
N ARG A 378 12.20 -22.08 -4.60
CA ARG A 378 11.13 -21.70 -5.52
C ARG A 378 9.81 -21.79 -4.77
N PRO A 379 8.92 -20.81 -4.89
CA PRO A 379 7.60 -20.91 -4.27
C PRO A 379 6.97 -22.22 -4.68
N ALA A 380 6.62 -23.04 -3.71
CA ALA A 380 5.94 -24.31 -3.94
C ALA A 380 4.64 -24.02 -4.69
N GLN A 381 4.53 -24.50 -5.92
CA GLN A 381 3.25 -24.61 -6.60
C GLN A 381 2.43 -25.62 -5.79
N ARG A 382 1.50 -25.10 -4.97
CA ARG A 382 0.48 -25.97 -4.40
C ARG A 382 -0.39 -26.44 -5.55
N GLU A 383 -0.27 -27.72 -5.90
CA GLU A 383 -1.29 -28.41 -6.69
C GLU A 383 -2.64 -28.24 -5.99
N PRO A 384 -3.73 -28.01 -6.75
CA PRO A 384 -5.06 -27.95 -6.16
C PRO A 384 -5.35 -29.31 -5.51
N ALA A 385 -5.67 -29.27 -4.21
CA ALA A 385 -6.10 -30.46 -3.48
C ALA A 385 -7.36 -31.02 -4.14
N PHE A 386 -7.23 -32.14 -4.82
CA PHE A 386 -8.35 -32.95 -5.25
C PHE A 386 -9.08 -33.47 -4.01
N HIS A 387 -10.29 -32.99 -3.79
CA HIS A 387 -11.21 -33.62 -2.85
C HIS A 387 -11.57 -35.00 -3.41
N ALA A 388 -11.02 -36.06 -2.81
CA ALA A 388 -11.50 -37.40 -2.99
C ALA A 388 -12.80 -37.56 -2.20
N GLU A 389 -13.91 -37.66 -2.91
CA GLU A 389 -15.18 -38.10 -2.35
C GLU A 389 -15.01 -39.54 -1.84
N ALA A 390 -15.24 -39.74 -0.56
CA ALA A 390 -15.34 -41.09 0.03
C ALA A 390 -16.75 -41.60 -0.19
N GLY A 391 -16.85 -42.60 -1.09
CA GLY A 391 -18.05 -43.37 -1.35
C GLY A 391 -18.42 -44.26 -0.17
N GLU A 392 -19.72 -44.36 0.04
CA GLU A 392 -20.42 -45.27 0.94
C GLU A 392 -20.10 -46.73 0.71
N GLY A 393 -20.01 -47.51 1.77
CA GLY A 393 -19.94 -48.95 1.71
C GLY A 393 -20.29 -49.60 3.04
N ALA A 394 -21.50 -50.08 3.14
CA ALA A 394 -22.15 -50.73 4.27
C ALA A 394 -21.54 -52.08 4.68
N LYS A 395 -21.67 -52.51 5.93
CA LYS A 395 -22.38 -53.63 6.53
C LYS A 395 -21.70 -54.32 7.72
N ARG A 396 -22.50 -54.37 8.80
CA ARG A 396 -22.84 -55.50 9.70
C ARG A 396 -21.76 -56.20 10.53
N GLY A 397 -22.00 -56.22 11.87
CA GLY A 397 -22.10 -57.48 12.58
C GLY A 397 -21.48 -57.53 13.97
N GLY A 398 -22.32 -57.74 15.00
CA GLY A 398 -22.01 -58.55 16.16
C GLY A 398 -21.56 -57.90 17.45
N GLY A 399 -22.49 -57.73 18.40
CA GLY A 399 -22.16 -57.72 19.83
C GLY A 399 -21.99 -59.16 20.34
N PRO A 400 -21.92 -59.45 21.65
CA PRO A 400 -22.28 -58.66 22.83
C PRO A 400 -21.43 -58.90 24.13
N ARG A 401 -21.78 -58.18 25.20
CA ARG A 401 -21.66 -58.50 26.68
C ARG A 401 -20.24 -58.51 27.28
N SER A 402 -19.96 -58.06 28.54
CA SER A 402 -20.77 -57.94 29.76
C SER A 402 -19.88 -57.29 30.85
N ASN A 403 -20.59 -56.72 31.84
CA ASN A 403 -20.27 -56.64 33.27
C ASN A 403 -19.50 -55.44 33.82
N ALA A 404 -20.29 -54.64 34.53
CA ALA A 404 -19.95 -53.90 35.73
C ALA A 404 -19.65 -54.87 36.94
N PRO A 405 -19.33 -54.46 38.19
CA PRO A 405 -19.66 -53.23 38.90
C PRO A 405 -18.66 -52.74 40.00
N GLY A 406 -19.00 -51.64 40.62
CA GLY A 406 -18.70 -51.32 42.04
C GLY A 406 -17.52 -50.34 42.20
N GLY A 407 -17.55 -49.35 43.04
CA GLY A 407 -18.49 -48.91 44.04
C GLY A 407 -17.87 -47.79 44.86
N ARG A 408 -18.76 -46.94 45.36
CA ARG A 408 -18.74 -46.22 46.64
C ARG A 408 -17.75 -45.06 46.92
N ARG A 409 -18.34 -43.82 46.96
CA ARG A 409 -18.55 -43.01 48.20
C ARG A 409 -17.30 -42.38 48.80
N ARG A 410 -17.23 -41.04 49.06
CA ARG A 410 -17.96 -40.19 49.99
C ARG A 410 -17.41 -38.74 49.98
N ARG A 411 -18.35 -37.80 50.04
CA ARG A 411 -18.50 -36.64 50.95
C ARG A 411 -17.36 -35.62 51.04
N ALA A 412 -17.58 -34.40 50.64
CA ALA A 412 -18.32 -33.29 51.27
C ALA A 412 -17.50 -32.44 52.25
N ARG A 413 -17.51 -31.15 52.02
CA ARG A 413 -17.77 -29.96 52.90
C ARG A 413 -16.91 -28.80 52.42
N ARG A 414 -17.51 -27.73 51.92
CA ARG A 414 -18.04 -26.53 52.63
C ARG A 414 -16.97 -25.78 53.43
N PHE A 415 -16.77 -24.54 53.06
CA PHE A 415 -16.85 -23.25 53.78
C PHE A 415 -16.16 -22.23 52.88
N ALA A 416 -16.71 -21.17 52.34
CA ALA A 416 -17.39 -19.98 52.87
C ALA A 416 -16.38 -18.92 53.39
N ALA A 417 -16.46 -17.79 52.73
CA ALA A 417 -16.35 -16.41 53.18
C ALA A 417 -14.93 -15.86 53.60
N ALA A 418 -14.44 -14.93 52.89
CA ALA A 418 -14.40 -13.49 53.21
C ALA A 418 -14.14 -12.72 51.92
#